data_702e47dd4f875a3eecb42eb6603bd1bd
#
_entry.id   702e47dd4f875a3eecb42eb6603bd1bd
#
_cell.length_a   1.000
_cell.length_b   1.000
_cell.length_c   1.000
_cell.angle_alpha   90.00
_cell.angle_beta   90.00
_cell.angle_gamma   90.00
#
_symmetry.space_group_name_H-M   'P 1'
#
loop_
_entity.id
_entity.type
_entity.pdbx_description
1 polymer ?
#
loop_
_entity_poly.entity_id
_entity_poly.type
_entity_poly.pdbx_seq_one_letter_code
_entity_poly.pdbx_strand_id
1 'polypeptide(L)'
;ETGGEGAERERRLREIAAERDLNVVGPNSLGIMATANGMNATFGPEDAREGSISFMSQSGAFITAVLDWANDEGIGFRDVVSLGNKAVLDETDFVDHWGADADTDVVIGYLESIKRGREFVDTAREVTEDTPVVLVKSGRTDAGAHAASSHTGAIAGSEAAYEAGLDQAGVLRADSVEELFDWARVLADQPLPDT
;
A
#
# COMPACT_ATOMS: atom_id res chain seq x y z
N GLU A 1 -5.34 -17.07 -5.45
CA GLU A 1 -4.18 -17.35 -6.32
C GLU A 1 -3.89 -18.83 -6.57
N THR A 2 -4.67 -19.69 -6.01
CA THR A 2 -4.50 -21.13 -6.17
C THR A 2 -5.25 -21.69 -7.39
N GLY A 3 -5.64 -20.84 -8.36
CA GLY A 3 -6.42 -21.24 -9.53
C GLY A 3 -7.85 -21.66 -9.19
N GLY A 4 -8.64 -22.02 -10.15
CA GLY A 4 -9.99 -22.61 -10.05
C GLY A 4 -10.80 -22.31 -8.77
N GLU A 5 -10.65 -23.13 -7.74
CA GLU A 5 -11.43 -23.02 -6.50
C GLU A 5 -11.11 -21.77 -5.68
N GLY A 6 -9.85 -21.33 -5.63
CA GLY A 6 -9.45 -20.11 -4.92
C GLY A 6 -10.04 -18.86 -5.56
N ALA A 7 -10.01 -18.78 -6.87
CA ALA A 7 -10.60 -17.69 -7.63
C ALA A 7 -12.13 -17.62 -7.44
N GLU A 8 -12.79 -18.79 -7.38
CA GLU A 8 -14.24 -18.87 -7.13
C GLU A 8 -14.60 -18.39 -5.72
N ARG A 9 -13.81 -18.76 -4.70
CA ARG A 9 -13.99 -18.29 -3.32
C ARG A 9 -13.81 -16.76 -3.21
N GLU A 10 -12.79 -16.21 -3.89
CA GLU A 10 -12.56 -14.75 -3.90
C GLU A 10 -13.69 -14.02 -4.63
N ARG A 11 -14.20 -14.57 -5.74
CA ARG A 11 -15.38 -14.02 -6.41
C ARG A 11 -16.60 -14.00 -5.48
N ARG A 12 -16.84 -15.10 -4.78
CA ARG A 12 -17.96 -15.21 -3.83
C ARG A 12 -17.81 -14.25 -2.65
N LEU A 13 -16.57 -14.03 -2.18
CA LEU A 13 -16.28 -13.04 -1.15
C LEU A 13 -16.68 -11.62 -1.61
N ARG A 14 -16.30 -11.25 -2.83
CA ARG A 14 -16.66 -9.93 -3.41
C ARG A 14 -18.18 -9.75 -3.51
N GLU A 15 -18.89 -10.77 -3.95
CA GLU A 15 -20.36 -10.74 -4.06
C GLU A 15 -21.00 -10.52 -2.68
N ILE A 16 -20.60 -11.28 -1.67
CA ILE A 16 -21.11 -11.14 -0.30
C ILE A 16 -20.77 -9.75 0.27
N ALA A 17 -19.55 -9.26 0.05
CA ALA A 17 -19.15 -7.95 0.50
C ALA A 17 -20.04 -6.85 -0.13
N ALA A 18 -20.28 -6.92 -1.43
CA ALA A 18 -21.15 -5.98 -2.14
C ALA A 18 -22.63 -6.09 -1.69
N GLU A 19 -23.16 -7.32 -1.51
CA GLU A 19 -24.53 -7.55 -1.04
C GLU A 19 -24.79 -7.03 0.38
N ARG A 20 -23.74 -6.96 1.21
CA ARG A 20 -23.82 -6.65 2.65
C ARG A 20 -23.18 -5.33 3.02
N ASP A 21 -22.68 -4.58 2.05
CA ASP A 21 -21.93 -3.33 2.26
C ASP A 21 -20.78 -3.50 3.26
N LEU A 22 -19.93 -4.52 3.02
CA LEU A 22 -18.81 -4.86 3.88
C LEU A 22 -17.49 -4.40 3.28
N ASN A 23 -16.70 -3.67 4.07
CA ASN A 23 -15.31 -3.42 3.78
C ASN A 23 -14.47 -4.64 4.14
N VAL A 24 -13.69 -5.15 3.19
CA VAL A 24 -12.85 -6.33 3.37
C VAL A 24 -11.43 -6.03 2.93
N VAL A 25 -10.47 -6.19 3.85
CA VAL A 25 -9.02 -6.14 3.58
C VAL A 25 -8.52 -7.55 3.32
N GLY A 26 -7.80 -7.76 2.23
CA GLY A 26 -7.32 -9.08 1.82
C GLY A 26 -8.18 -9.71 0.72
N PRO A 27 -8.36 -11.06 0.71
CA PRO A 27 -7.76 -12.07 1.60
C PRO A 27 -6.24 -12.19 1.47
N ASN A 28 -5.64 -13.16 2.13
CA ASN A 28 -4.18 -13.35 2.16
C ASN A 28 -3.46 -12.08 2.69
N SER A 29 -4.00 -11.50 3.75
CA SER A 29 -3.52 -10.30 4.41
C SER A 29 -2.95 -10.64 5.78
N LEU A 30 -1.88 -9.96 6.20
CA LEU A 30 -1.37 -9.99 7.58
C LEU A 30 -2.37 -9.37 8.56
N GLY A 31 -3.12 -8.38 8.09
CA GLY A 31 -4.05 -7.59 8.89
C GLY A 31 -3.78 -6.09 8.82
N ILE A 32 -4.29 -5.36 9.80
CA ILE A 32 -4.16 -3.91 9.91
C ILE A 32 -3.77 -3.49 11.32
N MET A 33 -3.04 -2.39 11.44
CA MET A 33 -2.76 -1.67 12.68
C MET A 33 -3.21 -0.22 12.51
N ALA A 34 -3.79 0.35 13.57
CA ALA A 34 -4.07 1.79 13.68
C ALA A 34 -3.55 2.25 15.03
N THR A 35 -2.39 2.90 15.02
CA THR A 35 -1.60 3.14 16.22
C THR A 35 -2.23 4.17 17.14
N ALA A 36 -2.88 5.18 16.57
CA ALA A 36 -3.52 6.25 17.33
C ALA A 36 -4.60 5.77 18.33
N ASN A 37 -5.22 4.64 18.06
CA ASN A 37 -6.20 4.03 18.97
C ASN A 37 -5.72 2.71 19.60
N GLY A 38 -4.46 2.35 19.38
CA GLY A 38 -3.84 1.14 19.89
C GLY A 38 -4.37 -0.15 19.27
N MET A 39 -4.97 -0.07 18.07
CA MET A 39 -5.51 -1.26 17.39
C MET A 39 -4.40 -2.03 16.68
N ASN A 40 -4.25 -3.31 17.03
CA ASN A 40 -3.50 -4.29 16.25
C ASN A 40 -4.41 -5.49 15.93
N ALA A 41 -4.88 -5.55 14.70
CA ALA A 41 -5.68 -6.66 14.16
C ALA A 41 -4.85 -7.48 13.16
N THR A 42 -3.60 -7.75 13.50
CA THR A 42 -2.68 -8.60 12.73
C THR A 42 -2.36 -9.88 13.49
N PHE A 43 -1.70 -10.81 12.80
CA PHE A 43 -1.04 -11.96 13.43
C PHE A 43 0.51 -11.83 13.41
N GLY A 44 1.01 -10.62 13.13
CA GLY A 44 2.44 -10.30 13.20
C GLY A 44 2.94 -10.26 14.65
N PRO A 45 4.26 -10.49 14.87
CA PRO A 45 4.84 -10.52 16.20
C PRO A 45 5.09 -9.13 16.81
N GLU A 46 5.20 -8.10 15.98
CA GLU A 46 5.60 -6.75 16.38
C GLU A 46 4.45 -5.76 16.28
N ASP A 47 4.41 -4.81 17.22
CA ASP A 47 3.54 -3.64 17.14
C ASP A 47 4.27 -2.48 16.43
N ALA A 48 3.52 -1.68 15.68
CA ALA A 48 4.02 -0.43 15.14
C ALA A 48 4.09 0.65 16.23
N ARG A 49 5.13 1.49 16.18
CA ARG A 49 5.19 2.72 16.99
C ARG A 49 4.22 3.75 16.41
N GLU A 50 3.63 4.56 17.27
CA GLU A 50 2.80 5.69 16.86
C GLU A 50 3.63 6.75 16.12
N GLY A 51 3.08 7.28 15.02
CA GLY A 51 3.67 8.30 14.16
C GLY A 51 2.68 8.79 13.13
N SER A 52 3.18 9.45 12.07
CA SER A 52 2.37 10.08 11.02
C SER A 52 2.53 9.47 9.62
N ILE A 53 3.28 8.37 9.50
CA ILE A 53 3.47 7.65 8.24
C ILE A 53 2.37 6.60 8.09
N SER A 54 1.55 6.69 7.04
CA SER A 54 0.58 5.65 6.68
C SER A 54 1.19 4.70 5.66
N PHE A 55 1.27 3.41 6.02
CA PHE A 55 2.00 2.40 5.26
C PHE A 55 1.11 1.26 4.77
N MET A 56 1.16 0.98 3.48
CA MET A 56 0.52 -0.19 2.88
C MET A 56 1.50 -1.10 2.16
N SER A 57 1.24 -2.40 2.21
CA SER A 57 2.02 -3.38 1.46
C SER A 57 1.18 -4.54 0.94
N GLN A 58 1.44 -4.98 -0.29
CA GLN A 58 0.88 -6.24 -0.80
C GLN A 58 1.59 -7.47 -0.23
N SER A 59 2.79 -7.31 0.33
CA SER A 59 3.58 -8.39 0.94
C SER A 59 3.48 -8.34 2.47
N GLY A 60 2.80 -9.31 3.08
CA GLY A 60 2.71 -9.43 4.55
C GLY A 60 4.07 -9.73 5.19
N ALA A 61 4.89 -10.56 4.58
CA ALA A 61 6.25 -10.84 5.06
C ALA A 61 7.14 -9.59 5.04
N PHE A 62 6.95 -8.72 4.06
CA PHE A 62 7.66 -7.45 3.98
C PHE A 62 7.27 -6.52 5.15
N ILE A 63 5.98 -6.43 5.50
CA ILE A 63 5.53 -5.64 6.66
C ILE A 63 6.21 -6.10 7.94
N THR A 64 6.31 -7.42 8.18
CA THR A 64 6.95 -7.95 9.39
C THR A 64 8.42 -7.51 9.48
N ALA A 65 9.17 -7.60 8.37
CA ALA A 65 10.57 -7.16 8.33
C ALA A 65 10.71 -5.64 8.49
N VAL A 66 9.77 -4.87 7.93
CA VAL A 66 9.75 -3.41 8.06
C VAL A 66 9.47 -2.99 9.49
N LEU A 67 8.52 -3.61 10.19
CA LEU A 67 8.18 -3.26 11.57
C LEU A 67 9.34 -3.52 12.53
N ASP A 68 10.04 -4.65 12.37
CA ASP A 68 11.23 -4.98 13.17
C ASP A 68 12.32 -3.90 12.98
N TRP A 69 12.66 -3.59 11.74
CA TRP A 69 13.64 -2.56 11.41
C TRP A 69 13.19 -1.16 11.82
N ALA A 70 11.94 -0.77 11.56
CA ALA A 70 11.41 0.55 11.87
C ALA A 70 11.38 0.82 13.38
N ASN A 71 11.10 -0.21 14.19
CA ASN A 71 11.14 -0.11 15.65
C ASN A 71 12.57 0.18 16.15
N ASP A 72 13.58 -0.44 15.56
CA ASP A 72 14.99 -0.20 15.89
C ASP A 72 15.43 1.22 15.48
N GLU A 73 14.96 1.72 14.32
CA GLU A 73 15.25 3.07 13.82
C GLU A 73 14.37 4.17 14.45
N GLY A 74 13.39 3.81 15.25
CA GLY A 74 12.48 4.76 15.89
C GLY A 74 11.45 5.38 14.95
N ILE A 75 11.15 4.74 13.81
CA ILE A 75 10.16 5.19 12.84
C ILE A 75 8.76 4.82 13.35
N GLY A 76 7.87 5.81 13.39
CA GLY A 76 6.47 5.63 13.79
C GLY A 76 5.53 5.62 12.58
N PHE A 77 4.42 4.90 12.75
CA PHE A 77 3.36 4.81 11.75
C PHE A 77 2.03 5.33 12.30
N ARG A 78 1.23 5.92 11.45
CA ARG A 78 -0.18 6.22 11.72
C ARG A 78 -1.01 4.96 11.58
N ASP A 79 -0.91 4.33 10.41
CA ASP A 79 -1.53 3.05 10.09
C ASP A 79 -0.55 2.13 9.36
N VAL A 80 -0.76 0.82 9.51
CA VAL A 80 -0.06 -0.21 8.74
C VAL A 80 -1.09 -1.17 8.18
N VAL A 81 -1.11 -1.34 6.85
CA VAL A 81 -2.10 -2.17 6.17
C VAL A 81 -1.44 -3.21 5.26
N SER A 82 -1.79 -4.48 5.49
CA SER A 82 -1.47 -5.57 4.58
C SER A 82 -2.61 -5.72 3.57
N LEU A 83 -2.39 -5.32 2.32
CA LEU A 83 -3.42 -5.34 1.28
C LEU A 83 -3.82 -6.76 0.84
N GLY A 84 -2.87 -7.70 0.84
CA GLY A 84 -3.10 -9.05 0.35
C GLY A 84 -3.56 -9.08 -1.10
N ASN A 85 -4.60 -9.87 -1.39
CA ASN A 85 -5.14 -10.05 -2.74
C ASN A 85 -6.01 -8.89 -3.23
N LYS A 86 -6.37 -7.95 -2.35
CA LYS A 86 -7.21 -6.77 -2.69
C LYS A 86 -8.53 -7.17 -3.34
N ALA A 87 -9.29 -8.05 -2.67
CA ALA A 87 -10.53 -8.54 -3.23
C ALA A 87 -11.64 -7.47 -3.23
N VAL A 88 -11.68 -6.60 -2.23
CA VAL A 88 -12.65 -5.51 -2.09
C VAL A 88 -11.90 -4.19 -1.99
N LEU A 89 -11.29 -3.89 -0.84
CA LEU A 89 -10.46 -2.70 -0.68
C LEU A 89 -9.09 -2.91 -1.33
N ASP A 90 -8.59 -1.87 -1.99
CA ASP A 90 -7.26 -1.86 -2.61
C ASP A 90 -6.49 -0.57 -2.26
N GLU A 91 -5.37 -0.35 -2.91
CA GLU A 91 -4.49 0.80 -2.70
C GLU A 91 -5.19 2.15 -2.89
N THR A 92 -6.17 2.23 -3.79
CA THR A 92 -6.90 3.46 -4.07
C THR A 92 -7.73 3.89 -2.88
N ASP A 93 -8.44 2.95 -2.25
CA ASP A 93 -9.28 3.22 -1.08
C ASP A 93 -8.46 3.72 0.11
N PHE A 94 -7.25 3.18 0.30
CA PHE A 94 -6.36 3.60 1.38
C PHE A 94 -5.69 4.95 1.11
N VAL A 95 -5.29 5.24 -0.12
CA VAL A 95 -4.76 6.56 -0.50
C VAL A 95 -5.82 7.63 -0.27
N ASP A 96 -7.07 7.40 -0.71
CA ASP A 96 -8.19 8.30 -0.47
C ASP A 96 -8.44 8.55 1.02
N HIS A 97 -8.49 7.47 1.81
CA HIS A 97 -8.72 7.53 3.24
C HIS A 97 -7.65 8.34 3.98
N TRP A 98 -6.37 8.07 3.68
CA TRP A 98 -5.24 8.74 4.34
C TRP A 98 -5.01 10.16 3.83
N GLY A 99 -5.35 10.45 2.59
CA GLY A 99 -5.35 11.83 2.08
C GLY A 99 -6.34 12.74 2.80
N ALA A 100 -7.42 12.16 3.36
CA ALA A 100 -8.39 12.88 4.18
C ALA A 100 -8.05 12.89 5.69
N ASP A 101 -7.03 12.16 6.14
CA ASP A 101 -6.62 12.08 7.54
C ASP A 101 -5.56 13.15 7.85
N ALA A 102 -5.93 14.16 8.62
CA ALA A 102 -5.04 15.26 9.00
C ALA A 102 -3.82 14.84 9.86
N ASP A 103 -3.80 13.62 10.38
CA ASP A 103 -2.70 13.06 11.17
C ASP A 103 -1.76 12.17 10.30
N THR A 104 -2.01 12.07 8.99
CA THR A 104 -1.13 11.42 8.02
C THR A 104 -0.29 12.45 7.29
N ASP A 105 1.03 12.50 7.56
CA ASP A 105 1.96 13.42 6.89
C ASP A 105 2.47 12.88 5.56
N VAL A 106 2.54 11.55 5.40
CA VAL A 106 2.98 10.89 4.18
C VAL A 106 2.37 9.50 4.04
N VAL A 107 1.97 9.14 2.83
CA VAL A 107 1.53 7.79 2.47
C VAL A 107 2.65 7.06 1.77
N ILE A 108 3.00 5.87 2.24
CA ILE A 108 4.00 5.02 1.58
C ILE A 108 3.44 3.66 1.23
N GLY A 109 3.94 3.07 0.14
CA GLY A 109 3.44 1.78 -0.30
C GLY A 109 4.46 0.89 -1.02
N TYR A 110 4.35 -0.42 -0.75
CA TYR A 110 5.01 -1.47 -1.53
C TYR A 110 3.97 -2.24 -2.34
N LEU A 111 3.93 -2.04 -3.65
CA LEU A 111 2.90 -2.57 -4.53
C LEU A 111 3.47 -3.49 -5.61
N GLU A 112 2.81 -4.62 -5.82
CA GLU A 112 3.10 -5.55 -6.92
C GLU A 112 2.26 -5.25 -8.16
N SER A 113 1.08 -4.68 -7.97
CA SER A 113 0.15 -4.29 -9.04
C SER A 113 -0.78 -3.18 -8.56
N ILE A 114 -1.31 -2.40 -9.48
CA ILE A 114 -2.42 -1.46 -9.25
C ILE A 114 -3.62 -1.98 -10.04
N LYS A 115 -4.75 -2.23 -9.35
CA LYS A 115 -5.93 -2.85 -9.99
C LYS A 115 -6.77 -1.84 -10.76
N ARG A 116 -7.13 -0.74 -10.11
CA ARG A 116 -8.01 0.31 -10.65
C ARG A 116 -7.16 1.49 -11.16
N GLY A 117 -6.23 1.25 -12.10
CA GLY A 117 -5.17 2.16 -12.46
C GLY A 117 -5.64 3.59 -12.76
N ARG A 118 -6.76 3.77 -13.50
CA ARG A 118 -7.28 5.11 -13.80
C ARG A 118 -7.82 5.80 -12.54
N GLU A 119 -8.61 5.09 -11.75
CA GLU A 119 -9.17 5.60 -10.51
C GLU A 119 -8.07 5.94 -9.52
N PHE A 120 -7.05 5.07 -9.40
CA PHE A 120 -5.86 5.34 -8.61
C PHE A 120 -5.17 6.65 -9.02
N VAL A 121 -4.95 6.87 -10.33
CA VAL A 121 -4.31 8.10 -10.83
C VAL A 121 -5.15 9.34 -10.51
N ASP A 122 -6.47 9.25 -10.67
CA ASP A 122 -7.36 10.37 -10.39
C ASP A 122 -7.39 10.69 -8.89
N THR A 123 -7.54 9.67 -8.02
CA THR A 123 -7.53 9.82 -6.55
C THR A 123 -6.17 10.29 -6.03
N ALA A 124 -5.09 9.65 -6.45
CA ALA A 124 -3.75 10.00 -5.97
C ALA A 124 -3.35 11.42 -6.36
N ARG A 125 -3.77 11.91 -7.54
CA ARG A 125 -3.52 13.28 -7.95
C ARG A 125 -4.19 14.31 -7.04
N GLU A 126 -5.40 14.04 -6.55
CA GLU A 126 -6.08 14.90 -5.59
C GLU A 126 -5.36 14.87 -4.24
N VAL A 127 -4.96 13.70 -3.79
CA VAL A 127 -4.27 13.52 -2.50
C VAL A 127 -2.88 14.15 -2.49
N THR A 128 -2.11 14.01 -3.59
CA THR A 128 -0.74 14.54 -3.67
C THR A 128 -0.65 16.07 -3.73
N GLU A 129 -1.78 16.78 -3.83
CA GLU A 129 -1.81 18.24 -3.67
C GLU A 129 -1.45 18.64 -2.23
N ASP A 130 -1.81 17.84 -1.21
CA ASP A 130 -1.61 18.15 0.20
C ASP A 130 -0.78 17.09 0.95
N THR A 131 -0.90 15.81 0.59
CA THR A 131 -0.24 14.69 1.27
C THR A 131 0.66 13.92 0.30
N PRO A 132 1.99 13.93 0.50
CA PRO A 132 2.91 13.17 -0.36
C PRO A 132 2.59 11.68 -0.37
N VAL A 133 2.68 11.07 -1.56
CA VAL A 133 2.53 9.63 -1.76
C VAL A 133 3.81 9.07 -2.36
N VAL A 134 4.46 8.11 -1.70
CA VAL A 134 5.70 7.48 -2.16
C VAL A 134 5.50 5.99 -2.34
N LEU A 135 5.80 5.45 -3.51
CA LEU A 135 5.59 4.04 -3.81
C LEU A 135 6.85 3.35 -4.33
N VAL A 136 7.08 2.14 -3.83
CA VAL A 136 7.91 1.14 -4.49
C VAL A 136 7.01 0.19 -5.26
N LYS A 137 7.21 0.11 -6.57
CA LYS A 137 6.53 -0.85 -7.44
C LYS A 137 7.47 -2.02 -7.73
N SER A 138 7.13 -3.21 -7.28
CA SER A 138 7.90 -4.42 -7.59
C SER A 138 7.74 -4.85 -9.06
N GLY A 139 8.68 -5.65 -9.56
CA GLY A 139 8.59 -6.20 -10.91
C GLY A 139 9.07 -5.27 -12.02
N ARG A 140 9.99 -4.35 -11.75
CA ARG A 140 10.56 -3.39 -12.74
C ARG A 140 11.35 -4.04 -13.87
N THR A 141 11.96 -5.20 -13.62
CA THR A 141 12.68 -5.95 -14.64
C THR A 141 11.81 -7.07 -15.20
N ASP A 142 12.08 -7.52 -16.43
CA ASP A 142 11.36 -8.65 -17.03
C ASP A 142 11.42 -9.90 -16.14
N ALA A 143 12.56 -10.15 -15.49
CA ALA A 143 12.72 -11.24 -14.53
C ALA A 143 11.90 -11.00 -13.25
N GLY A 144 11.87 -9.77 -12.74
CA GLY A 144 11.07 -9.38 -11.58
C GLY A 144 9.58 -9.39 -11.89
N ALA A 145 9.18 -8.94 -13.08
CA ALA A 145 7.79 -9.01 -13.56
C ALA A 145 7.31 -10.46 -13.69
N HIS A 146 8.17 -11.35 -14.18
CA HIS A 146 7.88 -12.79 -14.27
C HIS A 146 7.77 -13.47 -12.90
N ALA A 147 8.63 -13.09 -11.95
CA ALA A 147 8.56 -13.56 -10.57
C ALA A 147 7.27 -13.07 -9.88
N ALA A 148 6.93 -11.78 -10.01
CA ALA A 148 5.70 -11.20 -9.45
C ALA A 148 4.45 -11.83 -10.07
N SER A 149 4.39 -12.00 -11.39
CA SER A 149 3.26 -12.64 -12.08
C SER A 149 3.09 -14.10 -11.68
N SER A 150 4.17 -14.82 -11.42
CA SER A 150 4.15 -16.20 -10.96
C SER A 150 3.66 -16.32 -9.51
N HIS A 151 3.88 -15.28 -8.70
CA HIS A 151 3.48 -15.24 -7.30
C HIS A 151 2.04 -14.76 -7.10
N THR A 152 1.60 -13.78 -7.89
CA THR A 152 0.29 -13.12 -7.71
C THR A 152 -0.73 -13.46 -8.78
N GLY A 153 -0.31 -14.09 -9.88
CA GLY A 153 -1.20 -14.36 -11.04
C GLY A 153 -1.62 -13.10 -11.80
N ALA A 154 -1.09 -11.94 -11.43
CA ALA A 154 -1.41 -10.66 -12.07
C ALA A 154 -0.69 -10.54 -13.43
N ILE A 155 -1.40 -10.07 -14.46
CA ILE A 155 -0.76 -9.67 -15.72
C ILE A 155 -0.02 -8.35 -15.43
N ALA A 156 1.31 -8.36 -15.58
CA ALA A 156 2.12 -7.17 -15.43
C ALA A 156 1.71 -6.14 -16.50
N GLY A 157 1.26 -4.96 -16.05
CA GLY A 157 1.16 -3.79 -16.93
C GLY A 157 2.56 -3.40 -17.44
N SER A 158 2.62 -2.67 -18.57
CA SER A 158 3.93 -2.19 -19.04
C SER A 158 4.52 -1.23 -18.00
N GLU A 159 5.82 -1.34 -17.74
CA GLU A 159 6.55 -0.44 -16.83
C GLU A 159 6.34 1.03 -17.19
N ALA A 160 6.40 1.36 -18.49
CA ALA A 160 6.14 2.70 -18.99
C ALA A 160 4.73 3.23 -18.68
N ALA A 161 3.72 2.35 -18.63
CA ALA A 161 2.37 2.76 -18.27
C ALA A 161 2.25 3.05 -16.76
N TYR A 162 2.94 2.29 -15.92
CA TYR A 162 3.02 2.58 -14.48
C TYR A 162 3.75 3.90 -14.23
N GLU A 163 4.91 4.09 -14.84
CA GLU A 163 5.70 5.31 -14.72
C GLU A 163 4.88 6.54 -15.10
N ALA A 164 4.28 6.53 -16.30
CA ALA A 164 3.44 7.62 -16.77
C ALA A 164 2.22 7.88 -15.85
N GLY A 165 1.60 6.83 -15.32
CA GLY A 165 0.47 6.96 -14.42
C GLY A 165 0.86 7.55 -13.06
N LEU A 166 1.96 7.11 -12.48
CA LEU A 166 2.46 7.64 -11.20
C LEU A 166 2.92 9.10 -11.35
N ASP A 167 3.64 9.44 -12.42
CA ASP A 167 4.03 10.82 -12.73
C ASP A 167 2.81 11.72 -12.89
N GLN A 168 1.78 11.27 -13.63
CA GLN A 168 0.53 12.02 -13.80
C GLN A 168 -0.21 12.25 -12.50
N ALA A 169 -0.08 11.31 -11.55
CA ALA A 169 -0.69 11.38 -10.23
C ALA A 169 0.13 12.18 -9.21
N GLY A 170 1.31 12.69 -9.56
CA GLY A 170 2.21 13.35 -8.61
C GLY A 170 2.83 12.41 -7.56
N VAL A 171 2.73 11.10 -7.80
CA VAL A 171 3.25 10.07 -6.89
C VAL A 171 4.74 9.92 -7.05
N LEU A 172 5.48 10.02 -5.95
CA LEU A 172 6.92 9.81 -5.92
C LEU A 172 7.22 8.31 -6.03
N ARG A 173 8.09 7.94 -6.94
CA ARG A 173 8.46 6.55 -7.15
C ARG A 173 9.86 6.27 -6.64
N ALA A 174 9.96 5.56 -5.53
CA ALA A 174 11.22 5.12 -4.97
C ALA A 174 11.76 3.90 -5.74
N ASP A 175 13.08 3.84 -5.91
CA ASP A 175 13.78 2.77 -6.62
C ASP A 175 14.09 1.57 -5.73
N SER A 176 14.11 1.80 -4.42
CA SER A 176 14.38 0.78 -3.40
C SER A 176 13.53 0.99 -2.15
N VAL A 177 13.51 -0.01 -1.29
CA VAL A 177 12.87 0.07 0.02
C VAL A 177 13.59 1.07 0.93
N GLU A 178 14.92 1.13 0.86
CA GLU A 178 15.73 2.08 1.61
C GLU A 178 15.33 3.52 1.25
N GLU A 179 15.29 3.83 -0.04
CA GLU A 179 14.85 5.13 -0.54
C GLU A 179 13.40 5.46 -0.15
N LEU A 180 12.48 4.48 -0.19
CA LEU A 180 11.09 4.65 0.27
C LEU A 180 11.04 5.19 1.69
N PHE A 181 11.79 4.60 2.61
CA PHE A 181 11.79 5.01 4.02
C PHE A 181 12.62 6.25 4.30
N ASP A 182 13.69 6.50 3.56
CA ASP A 182 14.44 7.75 3.65
C ASP A 182 13.55 8.93 3.25
N TRP A 183 12.81 8.80 2.15
CA TRP A 183 11.87 9.84 1.72
C TRP A 183 10.70 9.99 2.69
N ALA A 184 10.16 8.88 3.20
CA ALA A 184 9.08 8.92 4.19
C ALA A 184 9.48 9.71 5.44
N ARG A 185 10.68 9.48 5.97
CA ARG A 185 11.21 10.22 7.14
C ARG A 185 11.38 11.70 6.85
N VAL A 186 11.96 12.03 5.70
CA VAL A 186 12.14 13.44 5.31
C VAL A 186 10.81 14.15 5.15
N LEU A 187 9.84 13.52 4.48
CA LEU A 187 8.53 14.11 4.22
C LEU A 187 7.65 14.21 5.48
N ALA A 188 7.80 13.28 6.43
CA ALA A 188 7.08 13.32 7.69
C ALA A 188 7.69 14.32 8.70
N ASP A 189 9.03 14.51 8.69
CA ASP A 189 9.73 15.32 9.69
C ASP A 189 10.02 16.76 9.25
N GLN A 190 9.87 17.07 7.96
CA GLN A 190 10.21 18.38 7.39
C GLN A 190 8.96 19.10 6.87
N PRO A 191 8.87 20.43 7.02
CA PRO A 191 7.81 21.17 6.37
C PRO A 191 7.91 21.02 4.84
N LEU A 192 6.79 20.74 4.21
CA LEU A 192 6.74 20.71 2.75
C LEU A 192 7.02 22.10 2.16
N PRO A 193 7.67 22.19 0.99
CA PRO A 193 7.91 23.47 0.34
C PRO A 193 6.56 24.10 -0.06
N ASP A 194 6.46 25.42 0.12
CA ASP A 194 5.33 26.20 -0.38
C ASP A 194 5.27 26.09 -1.91
N THR A 195 4.11 25.73 -2.46
CA THR A 195 3.85 25.60 -3.92
C THR A 195 3.49 26.93 -4.55
#